data_30b320170adcdf764f4b400284153092
#
_entry.id   30b320170adcdf764f4b400284153092
#
_cell.length_a   1.000
_cell.length_b   1.000
_cell.length_c   1.000
_cell.angle_alpha   90.00
_cell.angle_beta   90.00
_cell.angle_gamma   90.00
#
_symmetry.space_group_name_H-M   'P 1'
#
loop_
_entity.id
_entity.type
_entity.pdbx_description
1 polymer ?
#
loop_
_entity_poly.entity_id
_entity_poly.type
_entity_poly.pdbx_seq_one_letter_code
_entity_poly.pdbx_strand_id
1 'polypeptide(L)'
;MGQPAAKQGDRVMAIDTHIVMIPAGASLVPTPLPHPFTGIINDGLSSDVKIMGKPAATVDSIATNTPAHVPQGGPFQKNPQNKGKIIMGSATVKINGKMAARNGDTAMTCNDPADMPVGKVIAVGTVMIGG
;
A
#
# COMPACT_ATOMS: atom_id res chain seq x y z
N MET A 1 -18.12 -5.17 15.84
CA MET A 1 -18.16 -5.69 14.48
C MET A 1 -16.76 -5.76 13.91
N GLY A 2 -16.51 -6.77 13.11
CA GLY A 2 -15.21 -6.95 12.53
C GLY A 2 -15.13 -6.45 11.09
N GLN A 3 -13.92 -6.38 10.60
CA GLN A 3 -13.62 -6.14 9.20
C GLN A 3 -12.94 -7.37 8.62
N PRO A 4 -13.08 -7.66 7.30
CA PRO A 4 -12.38 -8.77 6.70
C PRO A 4 -10.87 -8.70 6.95
N ALA A 5 -10.31 -9.81 7.40
CA ALA A 5 -8.87 -9.90 7.67
C ALA A 5 -8.08 -9.82 6.37
N ALA A 6 -6.97 -9.10 6.41
CA ALA A 6 -6.07 -8.98 5.27
C ALA A 6 -5.09 -10.15 5.23
N LYS A 7 -4.74 -10.57 4.03
CA LYS A 7 -3.89 -11.72 3.78
C LYS A 7 -3.11 -11.54 2.49
N GLN A 8 -2.20 -12.44 2.23
CA GLN A 8 -1.45 -12.44 0.97
C GLN A 8 -2.41 -12.40 -0.22
N GLY A 9 -2.11 -11.54 -1.18
CA GLY A 9 -2.91 -11.37 -2.38
C GLY A 9 -4.00 -10.32 -2.27
N ASP A 10 -4.34 -9.87 -1.07
CA ASP A 10 -5.21 -8.70 -0.89
C ASP A 10 -4.45 -7.44 -1.30
N ARG A 11 -5.13 -6.31 -1.39
CA ARG A 11 -4.57 -5.14 -2.05
C ARG A 11 -4.48 -3.94 -1.13
N VAL A 12 -3.59 -3.03 -1.50
CA VAL A 12 -3.56 -1.65 -0.99
C VAL A 12 -3.84 -0.74 -2.18
N MET A 13 -4.80 0.15 -2.05
CA MET A 13 -5.14 1.10 -3.10
C MET A 13 -4.93 2.53 -2.61
N ALA A 14 -4.42 3.38 -3.50
CA ALA A 14 -4.15 4.78 -3.21
C ALA A 14 -4.11 5.60 -4.49
N ILE A 15 -4.12 6.91 -4.33
CA ILE A 15 -3.69 7.83 -5.38
C ILE A 15 -2.41 8.49 -4.86
N ASP A 16 -1.30 8.13 -5.47
CA ASP A 16 0.01 8.66 -5.09
C ASP A 16 0.29 9.94 -5.89
N THR A 17 1.06 10.84 -5.29
CA THR A 17 1.55 12.03 -6.00
C THR A 17 3.04 11.85 -6.26
N HIS A 18 3.43 11.93 -7.53
CA HIS A 18 4.82 11.90 -7.94
C HIS A 18 5.14 13.08 -8.83
N ILE A 19 6.34 13.62 -8.67
CA ILE A 19 6.79 14.77 -9.44
C ILE A 19 7.37 14.28 -10.76
N VAL A 20 6.77 14.76 -11.87
CA VAL A 20 7.20 14.45 -13.22
C VAL A 20 7.84 15.69 -13.81
N MET A 21 8.96 15.54 -14.50
CA MET A 21 9.69 16.64 -15.13
C MET A 21 9.10 16.87 -16.51
N ILE A 22 8.27 17.91 -16.64
CA ILE A 22 7.53 18.19 -17.88
C ILE A 22 8.31 19.21 -18.71
N PRO A 23 8.58 18.91 -20.00
CA PRO A 23 9.23 19.90 -20.87
C PRO A 23 8.41 21.17 -21.03
N ALA A 24 9.08 22.32 -20.87
CA ALA A 24 8.48 23.64 -21.08
C ALA A 24 9.55 24.51 -21.73
N GLY A 25 9.49 24.65 -23.07
CA GLY A 25 10.55 25.31 -23.82
C GLY A 25 11.86 24.55 -23.72
N ALA A 26 12.94 25.24 -23.33
CA ALA A 26 14.24 24.63 -23.14
C ALA A 26 14.47 24.06 -21.74
N SER A 27 13.45 24.12 -20.87
CA SER A 27 13.55 23.71 -19.48
C SER A 27 12.60 22.55 -19.17
N LEU A 28 12.89 21.82 -18.07
CA LEU A 28 11.98 20.85 -17.49
C LEU A 28 11.37 21.46 -16.23
N VAL A 29 10.05 21.35 -16.09
CA VAL A 29 9.32 21.92 -14.96
C VAL A 29 8.84 20.78 -14.05
N PRO A 30 9.22 20.76 -12.76
CA PRO A 30 8.69 19.79 -11.82
C PRO A 30 7.19 19.96 -11.66
N THR A 31 6.43 18.90 -11.92
CA THR A 31 4.97 18.94 -11.90
C THR A 31 4.44 17.77 -11.07
N PRO A 32 3.75 18.02 -9.95
CA PRO A 32 3.13 16.95 -9.18
C PRO A 32 1.91 16.42 -9.91
N LEU A 33 1.86 15.12 -10.14
CA LEU A 33 0.77 14.47 -10.85
C LEU A 33 0.27 13.25 -10.09
N PRO A 34 -1.04 12.95 -10.16
CA PRO A 34 -1.60 11.78 -9.52
C PRO A 34 -1.22 10.50 -10.28
N HIS A 35 -0.93 9.44 -9.51
CA HIS A 35 -0.62 8.12 -10.05
C HIS A 35 -1.39 7.07 -9.24
N PRO A 36 -2.31 6.32 -9.85
CA PRO A 36 -3.01 5.27 -9.13
C PRO A 36 -2.05 4.20 -8.62
N PHE A 37 -2.19 3.86 -7.35
CA PHE A 37 -1.43 2.78 -6.73
C PHE A 37 -2.37 1.60 -6.49
N THR A 38 -2.02 0.44 -7.02
CA THR A 38 -2.72 -0.82 -6.74
C THR A 38 -1.66 -1.84 -6.36
N GLY A 39 -1.43 -1.97 -5.06
CA GLY A 39 -0.41 -2.88 -4.54
C GLY A 39 -1.00 -4.23 -4.18
N ILE A 40 -0.25 -5.27 -4.43
CA ILE A 40 -0.57 -6.62 -3.97
C ILE A 40 0.25 -6.91 -2.73
N ILE A 41 -0.42 -7.28 -1.63
CA ILE A 41 0.25 -7.60 -0.38
C ILE A 41 1.00 -8.92 -0.56
N ASN A 42 2.33 -8.85 -0.55
CA ASN A 42 3.17 -9.99 -0.89
C ASN A 42 4.44 -10.14 -0.04
N ASP A 43 4.63 -9.31 0.97
CA ASP A 43 5.82 -9.37 1.79
C ASP A 43 5.51 -8.98 3.25
N GLY A 44 6.38 -9.34 4.17
CA GLY A 44 6.19 -9.05 5.58
C GLY A 44 4.99 -9.76 6.19
N LEU A 45 4.66 -10.94 5.69
CA LEU A 45 3.48 -11.71 6.09
C LEU A 45 3.82 -12.68 7.22
N SER A 46 2.79 -13.09 7.97
CA SER A 46 2.98 -14.09 9.02
C SER A 46 3.36 -15.45 8.42
N SER A 47 4.39 -16.07 9.00
CA SER A 47 4.76 -17.45 8.66
C SER A 47 3.99 -18.48 9.47
N ASP A 48 3.30 -18.06 10.53
CA ASP A 48 2.65 -18.96 11.49
C ASP A 48 1.13 -18.95 11.37
N VAL A 49 0.54 -17.84 10.96
CA VAL A 49 -0.92 -17.67 10.93
C VAL A 49 -1.39 -17.54 9.50
N LYS A 50 -2.36 -18.35 9.14
CA LYS A 50 -2.99 -18.28 7.84
C LYS A 50 -4.45 -17.89 7.96
N ILE A 51 -4.91 -17.12 6.99
CA ILE A 51 -6.30 -16.70 6.86
C ILE A 51 -6.79 -17.23 5.53
N MET A 52 -7.81 -18.10 5.57
CA MET A 52 -8.34 -18.73 4.38
C MET A 52 -7.24 -19.41 3.54
N GLY A 53 -6.27 -20.04 4.22
CA GLY A 53 -5.17 -20.76 3.60
C GLY A 53 -4.00 -19.91 3.13
N LYS A 54 -4.02 -18.60 3.38
CA LYS A 54 -2.95 -17.69 2.95
C LYS A 54 -2.30 -16.99 4.14
N PRO A 55 -1.00 -16.68 4.07
CA PRO A 55 -0.31 -15.95 5.15
C PRO A 55 -1.04 -14.67 5.52
N ALA A 56 -1.22 -14.44 6.83
CA ALA A 56 -1.90 -13.26 7.33
C ALA A 56 -1.05 -12.01 7.19
N ALA A 57 -1.70 -10.89 6.89
CA ALA A 57 -1.06 -9.58 6.85
C ALA A 57 -1.21 -8.87 8.19
N THR A 58 -0.20 -8.09 8.53
CA THR A 58 -0.12 -7.33 9.78
C THR A 58 0.39 -5.92 9.49
N VAL A 59 0.44 -5.09 10.52
CA VAL A 59 1.23 -3.86 10.45
C VAL A 59 2.66 -4.25 10.04
N ASP A 60 3.27 -3.46 9.17
CA ASP A 60 4.56 -3.66 8.50
C ASP A 60 4.54 -4.61 7.31
N SER A 61 3.43 -5.25 6.99
CA SER A 61 3.31 -5.97 5.71
C SER A 61 3.38 -5.00 4.53
N ILE A 62 3.95 -5.48 3.43
CA ILE A 62 4.27 -4.65 2.26
C ILE A 62 3.43 -5.08 1.06
N ALA A 63 2.87 -4.09 0.38
CA ALA A 63 2.21 -4.27 -0.91
C ALA A 63 3.09 -3.68 -2.01
N THR A 64 3.20 -4.38 -3.12
CA THR A 64 3.97 -3.93 -4.28
C THR A 64 3.01 -3.47 -5.37
N ASN A 65 3.18 -2.22 -5.82
CA ASN A 65 2.37 -1.64 -6.89
C ASN A 65 2.59 -2.40 -8.19
N THR A 66 1.51 -2.89 -8.76
CA THR A 66 1.56 -3.71 -9.99
C THR A 66 0.42 -3.30 -10.90
N PRO A 67 0.71 -2.78 -12.09
CA PRO A 67 2.06 -2.48 -12.61
C PRO A 67 2.70 -1.28 -11.91
N ALA A 68 4.01 -1.14 -12.06
CA ALA A 68 4.74 0.00 -11.51
C ALA A 68 4.24 1.32 -12.09
N HIS A 69 4.40 2.41 -11.34
CA HIS A 69 4.05 3.74 -11.83
C HIS A 69 4.83 4.07 -13.10
N VAL A 70 4.14 4.67 -14.07
CA VAL A 70 4.72 5.10 -15.34
C VAL A 70 4.60 6.62 -15.41
N PRO A 71 5.71 7.36 -15.69
CA PRO A 71 5.63 8.81 -15.80
C PRO A 71 4.91 9.20 -17.09
N GLN A 72 4.16 10.30 -17.04
CA GLN A 72 3.42 10.80 -18.19
C GLN A 72 3.90 12.20 -18.54
N GLY A 73 4.36 12.38 -19.78
CA GLY A 73 4.79 13.67 -20.30
C GLY A 73 6.25 14.00 -20.03
N GLY A 74 6.98 13.19 -19.28
CA GLY A 74 8.39 13.37 -18.98
C GLY A 74 8.86 12.38 -17.93
N PRO A 75 10.14 12.35 -17.57
CA PRO A 75 10.66 11.40 -16.59
C PRO A 75 10.24 11.80 -15.17
N PHE A 76 10.25 10.84 -14.26
CA PHE A 76 10.11 11.12 -12.84
C PHE A 76 11.32 11.95 -12.34
N GLN A 77 11.06 12.90 -11.45
CA GLN A 77 12.13 13.59 -10.73
C GLN A 77 12.87 12.59 -9.84
N LYS A 78 12.13 11.70 -9.20
CA LYS A 78 12.65 10.64 -8.35
C LYS A 78 11.88 9.36 -8.67
N ASN A 79 12.60 8.28 -8.95
CA ASN A 79 11.93 7.02 -9.28
C ASN A 79 11.09 6.52 -8.11
N PRO A 80 9.79 6.23 -8.32
CA PRO A 80 8.93 5.71 -7.27
C PRO A 80 9.41 4.34 -6.78
N GLN A 81 9.26 4.07 -5.48
CA GLN A 81 9.60 2.77 -4.91
C GLN A 81 8.54 1.72 -5.23
N ASN A 82 7.33 2.14 -5.56
CA ASN A 82 6.21 1.25 -5.89
C ASN A 82 5.85 0.30 -4.74
N LYS A 83 5.95 0.77 -3.51
CA LYS A 83 5.64 -0.02 -2.33
C LYS A 83 4.73 0.74 -1.38
N GLY A 84 3.86 -0.01 -0.72
CA GLY A 84 3.02 0.49 0.35
C GLY A 84 3.20 -0.37 1.59
N LYS A 85 3.26 0.26 2.77
CA LYS A 85 3.47 -0.42 4.04
C LYS A 85 2.28 -0.18 4.93
N ILE A 86 1.67 -1.26 5.43
CA ILE A 86 0.54 -1.18 6.32
C ILE A 86 1.01 -0.62 7.67
N ILE A 87 0.37 0.46 8.14
CA ILE A 87 0.77 1.15 9.36
C ILE A 87 -0.28 1.11 10.47
N MET A 88 -1.50 0.66 10.16
CA MET A 88 -2.57 0.54 11.15
C MET A 88 -3.21 -0.83 11.05
N GLY A 89 -3.68 -1.34 12.19
CA GLY A 89 -4.35 -2.61 12.29
C GLY A 89 -5.26 -2.67 13.50
N SER A 90 -5.72 -3.87 13.84
CA SER A 90 -6.58 -4.10 14.99
C SER A 90 -5.87 -3.73 16.29
N ALA A 91 -6.56 -2.97 17.15
CA ALA A 91 -6.03 -2.65 18.48
C ALA A 91 -6.12 -3.84 19.44
N THR A 92 -6.94 -4.84 19.14
CA THR A 92 -7.22 -5.95 20.05
C THR A 92 -6.72 -7.30 19.56
N VAL A 93 -6.44 -7.45 18.28
CA VAL A 93 -5.97 -8.72 17.70
C VAL A 93 -4.57 -8.53 17.18
N LYS A 94 -3.65 -9.38 17.67
CA LYS A 94 -2.26 -9.38 17.23
C LYS A 94 -1.89 -10.72 16.62
N ILE A 95 -1.05 -10.67 15.61
CA ILE A 95 -0.49 -11.83 14.94
C ILE A 95 1.02 -11.67 14.96
N ASN A 96 1.72 -12.62 15.58
CA ASN A 96 3.17 -12.56 15.79
C ASN A 96 3.63 -11.25 16.46
N GLY A 97 2.82 -10.75 17.42
CA GLY A 97 3.14 -9.55 18.17
C GLY A 97 2.83 -8.24 17.46
N LYS A 98 2.27 -8.28 16.26
CA LYS A 98 1.91 -7.09 15.48
C LYS A 98 0.40 -7.01 15.31
N MET A 99 -0.13 -5.80 15.19
CA MET A 99 -1.56 -5.60 14.97
C MET A 99 -1.97 -6.25 13.64
N ALA A 100 -3.03 -7.05 13.69
CA ALA A 100 -3.56 -7.72 12.51
C ALA A 100 -4.16 -6.70 11.54
N ALA A 101 -3.85 -6.81 10.27
CA ALA A 101 -4.36 -5.90 9.24
C ALA A 101 -5.75 -6.33 8.78
N ARG A 102 -6.58 -5.35 8.45
CA ARG A 102 -7.97 -5.56 8.06
C ARG A 102 -8.35 -4.65 6.91
N ASN A 103 -9.47 -4.95 6.26
CA ASN A 103 -10.04 -4.07 5.27
C ASN A 103 -10.25 -2.67 5.85
N GLY A 104 -9.84 -1.66 5.13
CA GLY A 104 -9.96 -0.25 5.54
C GLY A 104 -8.80 0.29 6.35
N ASP A 105 -7.85 -0.54 6.75
CA ASP A 105 -6.68 -0.07 7.48
C ASP A 105 -5.78 0.78 6.58
N THR A 106 -5.01 1.67 7.21
CA THR A 106 -4.20 2.65 6.49
C THR A 106 -2.83 2.09 6.15
N ALA A 107 -2.36 2.40 4.96
CA ALA A 107 -1.01 2.10 4.52
C ALA A 107 -0.30 3.37 4.04
N MET A 108 1.00 3.45 4.27
CA MET A 108 1.82 4.50 3.67
C MET A 108 2.27 4.04 2.30
N THR A 109 1.99 4.83 1.28
CA THR A 109 2.42 4.53 -0.08
C THR A 109 3.47 5.54 -0.54
N CYS A 110 4.20 5.16 -1.58
CA CYS A 110 5.24 6.03 -2.14
C CYS A 110 4.63 7.30 -2.71
N ASN A 111 5.17 8.42 -2.31
CA ASN A 111 4.76 9.76 -2.76
C ASN A 111 6.00 10.64 -2.83
N ASP A 112 5.87 11.80 -3.42
CA ASP A 112 6.92 12.81 -3.42
C ASP A 112 6.45 14.03 -2.62
N PRO A 113 7.30 14.60 -1.79
CA PRO A 113 8.72 14.27 -1.53
C PRO A 113 8.94 13.09 -0.57
N ALA A 114 7.90 12.58 0.09
CA ALA A 114 8.02 11.49 1.06
C ALA A 114 6.75 10.65 1.07
N ASP A 115 6.87 9.41 1.54
CA ASP A 115 5.73 8.51 1.66
C ASP A 115 4.61 9.14 2.48
N MET A 116 3.35 8.83 2.11
CA MET A 116 2.18 9.39 2.76
C MET A 116 1.14 8.33 3.11
N PRO A 117 0.39 8.53 4.21
CA PRO A 117 -0.59 7.54 4.68
C PRO A 117 -1.93 7.65 3.91
N VAL A 118 -1.87 7.56 2.59
CA VAL A 118 -3.05 7.72 1.72
C VAL A 118 -3.58 6.38 1.21
N GLY A 119 -2.91 5.27 1.51
CA GLY A 119 -3.33 3.95 1.08
C GLY A 119 -4.37 3.35 2.00
N LYS A 120 -5.22 2.51 1.42
CA LYS A 120 -6.22 1.74 2.16
C LYS A 120 -6.10 0.27 1.79
N VAL A 121 -6.13 -0.59 2.81
CA VAL A 121 -6.17 -2.03 2.62
C VAL A 121 -7.55 -2.41 2.10
N ILE A 122 -7.56 -3.18 1.03
CA ILE A 122 -8.78 -3.75 0.46
C ILE A 122 -8.68 -5.26 0.62
N ALA A 123 -9.41 -5.78 1.57
CA ALA A 123 -9.41 -7.21 1.88
C ALA A 123 -10.81 -7.77 1.75
N VAL A 124 -10.91 -8.97 1.21
CA VAL A 124 -12.19 -9.67 1.06
C VAL A 124 -12.05 -11.07 1.66
N GLY A 125 -13.12 -11.56 2.26
CA GLY A 125 -13.13 -12.89 2.85
C GLY A 125 -14.13 -13.01 3.96
N THR A 126 -14.16 -14.20 4.56
CA THR A 126 -15.14 -14.56 5.59
C THR A 126 -14.57 -14.51 7.01
N VAL A 127 -13.26 -14.36 7.15
CA VAL A 127 -12.61 -14.23 8.46
C VAL A 127 -12.63 -12.75 8.86
N MET A 128 -13.21 -12.46 10.02
CA MET A 128 -13.36 -11.10 10.52
C MET A 128 -12.45 -10.84 11.70
N ILE A 129 -11.88 -9.64 11.76
CA ILE A 129 -11.06 -9.18 12.88
C ILE A 129 -11.69 -7.93 13.43
N GLY A 130 -11.94 -7.94 14.75
CA GLY A 130 -12.52 -6.81 15.44
C GLY A 130 -11.48 -5.78 15.88
N GLY A 131 -11.96 -4.82 16.62
CA GLY A 131 -11.13 -3.80 17.23
C GLY A 131 -10.68 -2.70 16.34
#